data_c2acd36f55cd0fc6a1f6a020055ec8f0
#
_entry.id   c2acd36f55cd0fc6a1f6a020055ec8f0
#
_cell.length_a   1.000
_cell.length_b   1.000
_cell.length_c   1.000
_cell.angle_alpha   90.00
_cell.angle_beta   90.00
_cell.angle_gamma   90.00
#
_symmetry.space_group_name_H-M   'P 1'
#
loop_
_entity.id
_entity.type
_entity.pdbx_description
1 polymer ?
#
loop_
_entity_poly.entity_id
_entity_poly.type
_entity_poly.pdbx_seq_one_letter_code
_entity_poly.pdbx_strand_id
1 'polypeptide(L)'
;PDPYVSGTTQLFPLGSKFVEGRNVYRYCGISSAGSVIAGKLIQQQVGTGADHEAMTPTEATAIGSTSISIETDGTDLSADDYNGGYLWISAGTGIGQSWEIKDTPAHDHSDDPTAVIELYGKVTVALATGDSKIDMVKNPFADGVVAPAAETGAVIGATTIGMAASSFGWLKINGPAAMLTQGTLVIGNTAFRSGTTAGAVAPGTDNVLYPVGQVMAGPVTQPMVWLNIG
;
A
#
# COMPACT_ATOMS: atom_id res chain seq x y z
N PRO A 1 12.15 11.75 -13.77
CA PRO A 1 11.95 11.64 -12.31
C PRO A 1 13.26 11.83 -11.56
N ASP A 2 13.20 12.47 -10.39
CA ASP A 2 14.34 12.57 -9.49
C ASP A 2 13.95 11.89 -8.16
N PRO A 3 14.59 10.77 -7.77
CA PRO A 3 14.24 10.04 -6.57
C PRO A 3 14.65 10.73 -5.27
N TYR A 4 15.35 11.85 -5.36
CA TYR A 4 15.82 12.64 -4.22
C TYR A 4 15.04 13.95 -4.03
N VAL A 5 13.88 14.07 -4.67
CA VAL A 5 12.98 15.23 -4.54
C VAL A 5 11.60 14.78 -4.08
N SER A 6 11.02 15.51 -3.14
CA SER A 6 9.61 15.38 -2.72
C SER A 6 8.89 16.72 -2.85
N GLY A 7 7.59 16.70 -3.01
CA GLY A 7 6.75 17.89 -3.14
C GLY A 7 5.31 17.62 -2.74
N THR A 8 4.51 18.69 -2.59
CA THR A 8 3.10 18.61 -2.19
C THR A 8 2.14 18.36 -3.38
N THR A 9 2.66 18.39 -4.60
CA THR A 9 1.88 18.11 -5.81
C THR A 9 2.21 16.71 -6.33
N GLN A 10 1.20 15.91 -6.60
CA GLN A 10 1.37 14.60 -7.24
C GLN A 10 1.76 14.79 -8.71
N LEU A 11 2.96 14.32 -9.08
CA LEU A 11 3.52 14.46 -10.45
C LEU A 11 3.37 13.19 -11.29
N PHE A 12 3.21 12.03 -10.66
CA PHE A 12 3.09 10.73 -11.31
C PHE A 12 1.94 9.93 -10.70
N PRO A 13 1.36 8.98 -11.43
CA PRO A 13 0.43 8.02 -10.83
C PRO A 13 1.09 7.27 -9.67
N LEU A 14 0.36 7.09 -8.58
CA LEU A 14 0.86 6.36 -7.40
C LEU A 14 1.18 4.91 -7.77
N GLY A 15 2.29 4.39 -7.24
CA GLY A 15 2.82 3.09 -7.63
C GLY A 15 3.65 3.09 -8.92
N SER A 16 3.77 4.22 -9.63
CA SER A 16 4.64 4.31 -10.82
C SER A 16 6.04 3.82 -10.52
N LYS A 17 6.61 3.04 -11.45
CA LYS A 17 7.95 2.47 -11.32
C LYS A 17 8.99 3.38 -12.00
N PHE A 18 10.10 3.63 -11.33
CA PHE A 18 11.28 4.29 -11.87
C PHE A 18 12.51 3.42 -11.64
N VAL A 19 13.39 3.33 -12.62
CA VAL A 19 14.62 2.54 -12.56
C VAL A 19 15.82 3.45 -12.87
N GLU A 20 16.79 3.47 -11.97
CA GLU A 20 18.05 4.20 -12.12
C GLU A 20 19.22 3.25 -11.84
N GLY A 21 19.89 2.81 -12.88
CA GLY A 21 20.94 1.79 -12.74
C GLY A 21 20.40 0.48 -12.14
N ARG A 22 20.85 0.15 -10.94
CA ARG A 22 20.37 -1.03 -10.19
C ARG A 22 19.32 -0.70 -9.15
N ASN A 23 18.95 0.57 -9.02
CA ASN A 23 17.94 1.01 -8.08
C ASN A 23 16.56 0.97 -8.71
N VAL A 24 15.58 0.51 -7.97
CA VAL A 24 14.17 0.53 -8.37
C VAL A 24 13.38 1.29 -7.32
N TYR A 25 12.52 2.17 -7.80
CA TYR A 25 11.69 3.04 -6.97
C TYR A 25 10.22 2.90 -7.34
N ARG A 26 9.33 3.22 -6.36
CA ARG A 26 7.89 3.40 -6.56
C ARG A 26 7.48 4.79 -6.09
N TYR A 27 6.62 5.45 -6.85
CA TYR A 27 6.07 6.76 -6.48
C TYR A 27 4.99 6.58 -5.42
N CYS A 28 5.05 7.39 -4.37
CA CYS A 28 4.21 7.23 -3.18
C CYS A 28 3.78 8.59 -2.63
N GLY A 29 2.57 8.67 -2.08
CA GLY A 29 2.13 9.73 -1.18
C GLY A 29 2.43 9.36 0.26
N ILE A 30 2.83 10.33 1.07
CA ILE A 30 3.00 10.19 2.51
C ILE A 30 1.75 10.70 3.21
N SER A 31 1.25 9.93 4.16
CA SER A 31 0.07 10.26 4.95
C SER A 31 0.18 11.62 5.64
N SER A 32 -0.96 12.27 5.83
CA SER A 32 -1.08 13.49 6.63
C SER A 32 -0.74 13.30 8.11
N ALA A 33 -0.69 12.06 8.59
CA ALA A 33 -0.41 11.72 9.99
C ALA A 33 1.00 12.09 10.47
N GLY A 34 1.96 12.29 9.57
CA GLY A 34 3.30 12.74 9.95
C GLY A 34 4.34 12.68 8.85
N SER A 35 5.41 13.45 9.05
CA SER A 35 6.60 13.42 8.20
C SER A 35 7.44 12.17 8.44
N VAL A 36 8.22 11.79 7.45
CA VAL A 36 9.15 10.67 7.51
C VAL A 36 10.58 11.16 7.29
N ILE A 37 11.56 10.52 7.93
CA ILE A 37 12.98 10.82 7.71
C ILE A 37 13.59 9.80 6.74
N ALA A 38 14.79 10.11 6.21
CA ALA A 38 15.55 9.19 5.37
C ALA A 38 15.92 7.90 6.10
N GLY A 39 15.99 6.79 5.34
CA GLY A 39 16.41 5.49 5.84
C GLY A 39 15.33 4.71 6.61
N LYS A 40 14.07 5.11 6.55
CA LYS A 40 12.96 4.40 7.18
C LYS A 40 12.18 3.53 6.19
N LEU A 41 11.75 2.37 6.68
CA LEU A 41 10.76 1.55 6.01
C LEU A 41 9.38 2.21 6.08
N ILE A 42 8.69 2.20 4.95
CA ILE A 42 7.32 2.69 4.79
C ILE A 42 6.43 1.49 4.50
N GLN A 43 5.25 1.46 5.12
CA GLN A 43 4.19 0.51 4.80
C GLN A 43 2.99 1.25 4.22
N GLN A 44 2.11 0.50 3.55
CA GLN A 44 0.79 1.00 3.19
C GLN A 44 0.03 1.47 4.43
N GLN A 45 -0.90 2.39 4.27
CA GLN A 45 -1.81 2.78 5.34
C GLN A 45 -2.52 1.53 5.87
N VAL A 46 -2.72 1.48 7.17
CA VAL A 46 -3.57 0.46 7.79
C VAL A 46 -4.99 0.65 7.26
N GLY A 47 -5.60 -0.42 6.79
CA GLY A 47 -7.02 -0.38 6.44
C GLY A 47 -7.84 0.09 7.65
N THR A 48 -8.81 0.94 7.40
CA THR A 48 -9.66 1.52 8.47
C THR A 48 -10.67 0.53 9.05
N GLY A 49 -10.47 -0.79 8.87
CA GLY A 49 -11.35 -1.82 9.44
C GLY A 49 -12.61 -2.04 8.61
N ALA A 50 -13.71 -2.36 9.26
CA ALA A 50 -14.94 -2.91 8.70
C ALA A 50 -15.69 -2.03 7.67
N ASP A 51 -15.29 -0.80 7.44
CA ASP A 51 -16.10 0.18 6.71
C ASP A 51 -16.29 -0.13 5.22
N HIS A 52 -15.42 -0.94 4.61
CA HIS A 52 -15.55 -1.38 3.21
C HIS A 52 -15.16 -2.85 3.04
N GLU A 53 -15.55 -3.66 4.02
CA GLU A 53 -15.37 -5.11 4.05
C GLU A 53 -16.72 -5.83 4.02
N ALA A 54 -16.79 -6.96 3.34
CA ALA A 54 -17.97 -7.82 3.23
C ALA A 54 -19.25 -7.10 2.70
N MET A 55 -19.07 -6.02 1.95
CA MET A 55 -20.17 -5.30 1.28
C MET A 55 -20.93 -6.21 0.32
N THR A 56 -22.15 -5.84 -0.04
CA THR A 56 -22.98 -6.60 -0.98
C THR A 56 -23.20 -5.83 -2.28
N PRO A 57 -23.24 -6.53 -3.45
CA PRO A 57 -23.76 -5.90 -4.66
C PRO A 57 -25.22 -5.49 -4.44
N THR A 58 -25.59 -4.25 -4.79
CA THR A 58 -26.98 -3.79 -4.75
C THR A 58 -27.82 -4.38 -5.88
N GLU A 59 -27.16 -4.79 -6.97
CA GLU A 59 -27.77 -5.48 -8.10
C GLU A 59 -26.86 -6.60 -8.63
N ALA A 60 -27.45 -7.56 -9.34
CA ALA A 60 -26.69 -8.63 -9.97
C ALA A 60 -25.75 -8.06 -11.03
N THR A 61 -24.44 -8.36 -10.91
CA THR A 61 -23.46 -7.89 -11.88
C THR A 61 -23.22 -8.95 -12.94
N ALA A 62 -23.48 -8.61 -14.20
CA ALA A 62 -23.33 -9.53 -15.32
C ALA A 62 -21.86 -9.77 -15.70
N ILE A 63 -21.59 -10.94 -16.31
CA ILE A 63 -20.30 -11.22 -16.95
C ILE A 63 -20.02 -10.17 -18.02
N GLY A 64 -18.79 -9.63 -18.04
CA GLY A 64 -18.36 -8.59 -18.95
C GLY A 64 -18.53 -7.17 -18.43
N SER A 65 -19.23 -6.96 -17.30
CA SER A 65 -19.31 -5.64 -16.66
C SER A 65 -17.94 -5.12 -16.28
N THR A 66 -17.77 -3.80 -16.41
CA THR A 66 -16.59 -3.04 -15.97
C THR A 66 -16.88 -2.16 -14.76
N SER A 67 -18.04 -2.32 -14.15
CA SER A 67 -18.45 -1.65 -12.91
C SER A 67 -19.25 -2.59 -12.04
N ILE A 68 -19.27 -2.32 -10.75
CA ILE A 68 -20.04 -3.04 -9.74
C ILE A 68 -20.75 -2.00 -8.87
N SER A 69 -22.06 -2.15 -8.72
CA SER A 69 -22.86 -1.36 -7.77
C SER A 69 -22.80 -2.05 -6.41
N ILE A 70 -22.30 -1.35 -5.39
CA ILE A 70 -22.13 -1.86 -4.03
C ILE A 70 -22.98 -1.08 -3.04
N GLU A 71 -23.43 -1.74 -1.99
CA GLU A 71 -23.97 -1.09 -0.81
C GLU A 71 -22.79 -0.76 0.14
N THR A 72 -22.58 0.54 0.42
CA THR A 72 -21.54 0.95 1.36
C THR A 72 -21.99 0.62 2.79
N ASP A 73 -21.06 0.17 3.63
CA ASP A 73 -21.36 -0.31 4.99
C ASP A 73 -21.36 0.84 6.03
N GLY A 74 -22.23 1.83 5.79
CA GLY A 74 -22.44 2.93 6.75
C GLY A 74 -21.42 4.07 6.66
N THR A 75 -20.47 4.01 5.73
CA THR A 75 -19.40 5.01 5.59
C THR A 75 -19.43 5.66 4.22
N ASP A 76 -19.21 6.97 4.18
CA ASP A 76 -19.12 7.74 2.94
C ASP A 76 -17.85 7.40 2.17
N LEU A 77 -17.92 7.52 0.84
CA LEU A 77 -16.76 7.49 -0.03
C LEU A 77 -16.39 8.92 -0.45
N SER A 78 -15.13 9.28 -0.31
CA SER A 78 -14.63 10.47 -1.00
C SER A 78 -14.32 10.14 -2.46
N ALA A 79 -14.48 11.12 -3.34
CA ALA A 79 -14.07 10.95 -4.74
C ALA A 79 -12.61 10.52 -4.81
N ASP A 80 -12.31 9.59 -5.72
CA ASP A 80 -10.96 9.07 -6.00
C ASP A 80 -10.29 8.28 -4.84
N ASP A 81 -10.97 8.07 -3.72
CA ASP A 81 -10.38 7.55 -2.47
C ASP A 81 -9.78 6.13 -2.64
N TYR A 82 -10.36 5.32 -3.53
CA TYR A 82 -9.88 3.97 -3.83
C TYR A 82 -9.26 3.83 -5.23
N ASN A 83 -9.08 4.91 -5.97
CA ASN A 83 -8.51 4.85 -7.32
C ASN A 83 -7.10 4.25 -7.32
N GLY A 84 -6.88 3.25 -8.20
CA GLY A 84 -5.65 2.45 -8.23
C GLY A 84 -5.48 1.49 -7.04
N GLY A 85 -6.50 1.38 -6.18
CA GLY A 85 -6.63 0.33 -5.18
C GLY A 85 -7.21 -0.94 -5.78
N TYR A 86 -7.64 -1.86 -4.94
CA TYR A 86 -8.16 -3.15 -5.37
C TYR A 86 -9.52 -3.44 -4.76
N LEU A 87 -10.38 -4.04 -5.58
CA LEU A 87 -11.64 -4.64 -5.19
C LEU A 87 -11.57 -6.15 -5.45
N TRP A 88 -12.05 -6.96 -4.50
CA TRP A 88 -12.08 -8.41 -4.68
C TRP A 88 -13.34 -9.03 -4.08
N ILE A 89 -13.66 -10.24 -4.53
CA ILE A 89 -14.78 -11.02 -4.01
C ILE A 89 -14.23 -11.97 -2.94
N SER A 90 -14.57 -11.68 -1.68
CA SER A 90 -14.07 -12.42 -0.50
C SER A 90 -14.91 -13.63 -0.14
N ALA A 91 -16.20 -13.64 -0.51
CA ALA A 91 -17.10 -14.78 -0.28
C ALA A 91 -18.24 -14.85 -1.30
N GLY A 92 -18.90 -16.01 -1.37
CA GLY A 92 -20.06 -16.24 -2.23
C GLY A 92 -19.73 -16.42 -3.71
N THR A 93 -20.73 -16.18 -4.55
CA THR A 93 -20.59 -16.34 -6.00
C THR A 93 -19.56 -15.36 -6.56
N GLY A 94 -18.62 -15.86 -7.33
CA GLY A 94 -17.52 -15.08 -7.91
C GLY A 94 -16.27 -14.97 -7.03
N ILE A 95 -16.22 -15.66 -5.88
CA ILE A 95 -15.06 -15.68 -4.97
C ILE A 95 -13.74 -15.87 -5.72
N GLY A 96 -12.73 -15.08 -5.35
CA GLY A 96 -11.38 -15.12 -5.93
C GLY A 96 -11.19 -14.20 -7.15
N GLN A 97 -12.24 -13.56 -7.66
CA GLN A 97 -12.08 -12.47 -8.63
C GLN A 97 -11.53 -11.23 -7.93
N SER A 98 -10.63 -10.51 -8.59
CA SER A 98 -10.08 -9.24 -8.11
C SER A 98 -9.76 -8.31 -9.27
N TRP A 99 -9.88 -7.00 -9.04
CA TRP A 99 -9.65 -5.97 -10.04
C TRP A 99 -8.98 -4.75 -9.41
N GLU A 100 -8.21 -4.04 -10.19
CA GLU A 100 -7.78 -2.69 -9.87
C GLU A 100 -8.96 -1.73 -10.08
N ILE A 101 -9.18 -0.84 -9.12
CA ILE A 101 -10.24 0.16 -9.15
C ILE A 101 -9.80 1.30 -10.06
N LYS A 102 -10.64 1.62 -11.03
CA LYS A 102 -10.41 2.69 -12.00
C LYS A 102 -10.95 4.02 -11.49
N ASP A 103 -12.16 3.99 -10.90
CA ASP A 103 -12.82 5.18 -10.41
C ASP A 103 -13.72 4.86 -9.22
N THR A 104 -13.66 5.75 -8.22
CA THR A 104 -14.52 5.73 -7.03
C THR A 104 -15.24 7.07 -6.97
N PRO A 105 -16.58 7.10 -7.06
CA PRO A 105 -17.35 8.34 -6.95
C PRO A 105 -17.32 8.88 -5.51
N ALA A 106 -17.53 10.18 -5.35
CA ALA A 106 -17.99 10.70 -4.07
C ALA A 106 -19.38 10.13 -3.79
N HIS A 107 -19.60 9.64 -2.58
CA HIS A 107 -20.81 8.99 -2.20
C HIS A 107 -21.13 9.27 -0.72
N ASP A 108 -22.36 9.68 -0.44
CA ASP A 108 -22.91 9.88 0.90
C ASP A 108 -23.88 8.74 1.21
N HIS A 109 -23.48 7.86 2.11
CA HIS A 109 -24.26 6.69 2.49
C HIS A 109 -25.65 7.06 3.05
N SER A 110 -25.78 8.23 3.69
CA SER A 110 -27.05 8.65 4.29
C SER A 110 -28.11 9.06 3.26
N ASP A 111 -27.66 9.53 2.10
CA ASP A 111 -28.55 9.97 1.01
C ASP A 111 -28.86 8.82 0.03
N ASP A 112 -27.85 8.02 -0.34
CA ASP A 112 -27.99 6.85 -1.21
C ASP A 112 -26.98 5.77 -0.78
N PRO A 113 -27.40 4.59 -0.31
CA PRO A 113 -26.47 3.54 0.10
C PRO A 113 -25.73 2.88 -1.06
N THR A 114 -26.00 3.24 -2.33
CA THR A 114 -25.44 2.58 -3.51
C THR A 114 -24.35 3.38 -4.16
N ALA A 115 -23.12 2.86 -4.16
CA ALA A 115 -21.98 3.41 -4.93
C ALA A 115 -21.67 2.53 -6.14
N VAL A 116 -21.33 3.16 -7.28
CA VAL A 116 -20.90 2.45 -8.50
C VAL A 116 -19.38 2.57 -8.66
N ILE A 117 -18.68 1.45 -8.48
CA ILE A 117 -17.22 1.37 -8.58
C ILE A 117 -16.83 0.93 -9.99
N GLU A 118 -16.03 1.74 -10.69
CA GLU A 118 -15.47 1.39 -11.99
C GLU A 118 -14.17 0.57 -11.86
N LEU A 119 -14.00 -0.42 -12.75
CA LEU A 119 -12.88 -1.36 -12.74
C LEU A 119 -12.05 -1.24 -14.04
N TYR A 120 -10.75 -1.48 -13.95
CA TYR A 120 -9.89 -1.65 -15.14
C TYR A 120 -10.09 -3.00 -15.82
N GLY A 121 -10.70 -3.98 -15.16
CA GLY A 121 -10.99 -5.30 -15.69
C GLY A 121 -12.48 -5.54 -15.96
N LYS A 122 -12.80 -6.77 -16.34
CA LYS A 122 -14.17 -7.22 -16.55
C LYS A 122 -14.52 -8.34 -15.59
N VAL A 123 -15.76 -8.33 -15.11
CA VAL A 123 -16.33 -9.42 -14.32
C VAL A 123 -16.37 -10.69 -15.19
N THR A 124 -15.79 -11.78 -14.71
CA THR A 124 -15.69 -13.07 -15.44
C THR A 124 -16.67 -14.12 -14.95
N VAL A 125 -17.13 -14.00 -13.71
CA VAL A 125 -18.23 -14.79 -13.13
C VAL A 125 -19.23 -13.81 -12.58
N ALA A 126 -20.51 -13.93 -12.99
CA ALA A 126 -21.56 -13.03 -12.54
C ALA A 126 -21.65 -12.98 -10.99
N LEU A 127 -21.94 -11.79 -10.45
CA LEU A 127 -22.12 -11.61 -9.02
C LEU A 127 -23.59 -11.60 -8.67
N ALA A 128 -23.91 -12.16 -7.51
CA ALA A 128 -25.29 -12.25 -7.02
C ALA A 128 -25.51 -11.36 -5.80
N THR A 129 -26.63 -10.64 -5.78
CA THR A 129 -27.08 -9.89 -4.59
C THR A 129 -27.29 -10.82 -3.41
N GLY A 130 -26.87 -10.40 -2.22
CA GLY A 130 -27.07 -11.16 -0.98
C GLY A 130 -26.11 -12.34 -0.76
N ASP A 131 -25.41 -12.81 -1.80
CA ASP A 131 -24.48 -13.95 -1.71
C ASP A 131 -23.00 -13.49 -1.87
N SER A 132 -22.69 -12.76 -2.95
CA SER A 132 -21.35 -12.24 -3.17
C SER A 132 -20.96 -11.22 -2.09
N LYS A 133 -19.73 -11.33 -1.57
CA LYS A 133 -19.15 -10.38 -0.62
C LYS A 133 -17.96 -9.69 -1.24
N ILE A 134 -17.93 -8.37 -1.10
CA ILE A 134 -16.99 -7.47 -1.76
C ILE A 134 -16.17 -6.75 -0.70
N ASP A 135 -14.86 -6.75 -0.88
CA ASP A 135 -13.95 -5.95 -0.07
C ASP A 135 -13.14 -5.02 -0.97
N MET A 136 -12.73 -3.88 -0.42
CA MET A 136 -11.89 -2.91 -1.10
C MET A 136 -10.68 -2.55 -0.25
N VAL A 137 -9.56 -2.25 -0.91
CA VAL A 137 -8.36 -1.69 -0.30
C VAL A 137 -7.86 -0.52 -1.13
N LYS A 138 -7.45 0.55 -0.46
CA LYS A 138 -6.86 1.72 -1.12
C LYS A 138 -5.55 1.37 -1.84
N ASN A 139 -5.15 2.22 -2.77
CA ASN A 139 -3.85 2.08 -3.42
C ASN A 139 -2.74 2.00 -2.35
N PRO A 140 -1.92 0.93 -2.29
CA PRO A 140 -0.88 0.78 -1.27
C PRO A 140 0.11 1.94 -1.21
N PHE A 141 0.24 2.70 -2.31
CA PHE A 141 1.15 3.84 -2.42
C PHE A 141 0.47 5.20 -2.17
N ALA A 142 -0.82 5.25 -1.78
CA ALA A 142 -1.54 6.52 -1.58
C ALA A 142 -1.10 7.25 -0.31
N ASP A 143 -1.15 6.61 0.83
CA ASP A 143 -0.97 7.18 2.16
C ASP A 143 0.07 6.40 2.97
N GLY A 144 1.29 6.31 2.44
CA GLY A 144 2.38 5.59 3.10
C GLY A 144 2.67 6.15 4.50
N VAL A 145 2.81 5.25 5.47
CA VAL A 145 3.18 5.58 6.85
C VAL A 145 4.49 4.90 7.23
N VAL A 146 5.21 5.44 8.21
CA VAL A 146 6.36 4.73 8.78
C VAL A 146 5.89 3.37 9.28
N ALA A 147 6.52 2.29 8.83
CA ALA A 147 6.19 0.94 9.28
C ALA A 147 6.29 0.85 10.81
N PRO A 148 5.17 0.68 11.54
CA PRO A 148 5.20 0.65 13.01
C PRO A 148 5.88 -0.63 13.50
N ALA A 149 6.16 -0.74 14.80
CA ALA A 149 6.74 -1.95 15.37
C ALA A 149 5.82 -3.17 15.19
N ALA A 150 4.51 -3.00 15.41
CA ALA A 150 3.52 -4.03 15.08
C ALA A 150 3.29 -4.14 13.56
N GLU A 151 3.11 -5.34 13.05
CA GLU A 151 2.79 -5.56 11.63
C GLU A 151 1.31 -5.26 11.38
N THR A 152 1.04 -4.15 10.69
CA THR A 152 -0.32 -3.67 10.40
C THR A 152 -0.55 -3.37 8.93
N GLY A 153 0.44 -3.60 8.09
CA GLY A 153 0.35 -3.40 6.64
C GLY A 153 1.59 -3.88 5.91
N ALA A 154 1.48 -4.04 4.61
CA ALA A 154 2.60 -4.45 3.76
C ALA A 154 3.65 -3.35 3.66
N VAL A 155 4.94 -3.71 3.77
CA VAL A 155 6.05 -2.79 3.51
C VAL A 155 6.09 -2.48 2.02
N ILE A 156 6.04 -1.20 1.65
CA ILE A 156 5.97 -0.73 0.26
C ILE A 156 7.28 -0.11 -0.23
N GLY A 157 8.26 0.08 0.65
CA GLY A 157 9.58 0.60 0.27
C GLY A 157 10.30 1.29 1.43
N ALA A 158 11.40 1.95 1.10
CA ALA A 158 12.21 2.72 2.04
C ALA A 158 12.46 4.13 1.53
N THR A 159 12.48 5.10 2.44
CA THR A 159 12.80 6.50 2.13
C THR A 159 14.30 6.68 1.90
N THR A 160 14.67 7.39 0.84
CA THR A 160 16.06 7.83 0.59
C THR A 160 16.30 9.26 1.06
N ILE A 161 15.24 10.02 1.25
CA ILE A 161 15.22 11.40 1.75
C ILE A 161 14.14 11.57 2.83
N GLY A 162 14.19 12.67 3.57
CA GLY A 162 13.06 13.08 4.41
C GLY A 162 11.90 13.57 3.53
N MET A 163 10.68 13.22 3.88
CA MET A 163 9.46 13.66 3.21
C MET A 163 8.49 14.24 4.22
N ALA A 164 7.87 15.37 3.88
CA ALA A 164 6.86 15.99 4.73
C ALA A 164 5.55 15.18 4.75
N ALA A 165 4.72 15.40 5.76
CA ALA A 165 3.35 14.91 5.74
C ALA A 165 2.61 15.45 4.50
N SER A 166 1.69 14.68 3.95
CA SER A 166 0.93 15.03 2.75
C SER A 166 1.79 15.39 1.54
N SER A 167 2.99 14.81 1.42
CA SER A 167 3.88 15.01 0.28
C SER A 167 4.02 13.74 -0.55
N PHE A 168 4.50 13.90 -1.78
CA PHE A 168 4.73 12.83 -2.74
C PHE A 168 6.22 12.72 -3.04
N GLY A 169 6.68 11.49 -3.31
CA GLY A 169 8.07 11.23 -3.65
C GLY A 169 8.31 9.76 -3.97
N TRP A 170 9.57 9.37 -4.05
CA TRP A 170 9.99 8.04 -4.47
C TRP A 170 10.48 7.21 -3.29
N LEU A 171 9.92 6.04 -3.11
CA LEU A 171 10.41 5.02 -2.19
C LEU A 171 11.28 4.02 -2.94
N LYS A 172 12.44 3.71 -2.40
CA LYS A 172 13.30 2.66 -2.95
C LYS A 172 12.76 1.29 -2.54
N ILE A 173 12.57 0.41 -3.52
CA ILE A 173 12.11 -0.97 -3.29
C ILE A 173 13.19 -2.01 -3.57
N ASN A 174 14.17 -1.69 -4.43
CA ASN A 174 15.28 -2.59 -4.73
C ASN A 174 16.57 -1.81 -4.91
N GLY A 175 17.70 -2.42 -4.50
CA GLY A 175 19.06 -1.87 -4.58
C GLY A 175 19.59 -1.39 -3.24
N PRO A 176 20.85 -0.88 -3.20
CA PRO A 176 21.51 -0.47 -1.96
C PRO A 176 20.85 0.78 -1.34
N ALA A 177 20.57 0.72 -0.05
CA ALA A 177 20.00 1.82 0.74
C ALA A 177 20.64 1.91 2.12
N ALA A 178 20.89 3.12 2.59
CA ALA A 178 21.27 3.38 3.97
C ALA A 178 19.99 3.33 4.85
N MET A 179 19.95 2.44 5.82
CA MET A 179 18.75 2.16 6.60
C MET A 179 18.95 2.49 8.07
N LEU A 180 17.92 3.05 8.70
CA LEU A 180 17.87 3.13 10.17
C LEU A 180 17.87 1.71 10.73
N THR A 181 18.68 1.43 11.74
CA THR A 181 18.79 0.09 12.33
C THR A 181 18.37 0.07 13.80
N GLN A 182 17.82 -1.07 14.20
CA GLN A 182 17.65 -1.47 15.57
C GLN A 182 18.56 -2.69 15.81
N GLY A 183 19.49 -2.56 16.76
CA GLY A 183 20.51 -3.57 17.03
C GLY A 183 21.66 -3.59 16.03
N THR A 184 22.53 -4.58 16.13
CA THR A 184 23.72 -4.72 15.31
C THR A 184 23.44 -5.65 14.14
N LEU A 185 23.56 -5.14 12.93
CA LEU A 185 23.45 -5.94 11.70
C LEU A 185 24.82 -6.56 11.36
N VAL A 186 24.81 -7.80 10.90
CA VAL A 186 26.01 -8.54 10.44
C VAL A 186 25.99 -8.61 8.93
N ILE A 187 27.10 -8.26 8.31
CA ILE A 187 27.31 -8.32 6.84
C ILE A 187 27.01 -9.73 6.33
N GLY A 188 26.26 -9.81 5.24
CA GLY A 188 25.84 -11.06 4.60
C GLY A 188 24.56 -11.65 5.18
N ASN A 189 24.10 -11.20 6.36
CA ASN A 189 22.84 -11.68 6.93
C ASN A 189 21.62 -10.97 6.33
N THR A 190 20.47 -11.61 6.45
CA THR A 190 19.19 -11.00 6.09
C THR A 190 18.83 -9.89 7.06
N ALA A 191 18.42 -8.76 6.51
CA ALA A 191 17.82 -7.65 7.26
C ALA A 191 16.29 -7.81 7.26
N PHE A 192 15.68 -7.69 8.43
CA PHE A 192 14.24 -7.78 8.63
C PHE A 192 13.67 -6.43 9.04
N ARG A 193 12.36 -6.24 8.88
CA ARG A 193 11.65 -5.14 9.53
C ARG A 193 11.81 -5.26 11.05
N SER A 194 12.05 -4.17 11.74
CA SER A 194 12.13 -4.16 13.20
C SER A 194 10.76 -4.32 13.83
N GLY A 195 10.63 -5.25 14.79
CA GLY A 195 9.44 -5.41 15.64
C GLY A 195 9.40 -4.49 16.87
N THR A 196 10.40 -3.63 17.06
CA THR A 196 10.50 -2.74 18.24
C THR A 196 10.71 -1.27 17.92
N THR A 197 11.36 -0.96 16.79
CA THR A 197 11.66 0.42 16.35
C THR A 197 11.00 0.72 15.02
N ALA A 198 10.05 1.64 15.04
CA ALA A 198 9.29 2.01 13.85
C ALA A 198 10.18 2.47 12.68
N GLY A 199 9.99 1.86 11.51
CA GLY A 199 10.70 2.15 10.28
C GLY A 199 12.14 1.66 10.23
N ALA A 200 12.66 1.01 11.27
CA ALA A 200 14.01 0.48 11.29
C ALA A 200 14.10 -0.92 10.66
N VAL A 201 15.31 -1.30 10.27
CA VAL A 201 15.67 -2.69 10.00
C VAL A 201 16.36 -3.31 11.22
N ALA A 202 16.25 -4.62 11.37
CA ALA A 202 16.79 -5.36 12.51
C ALA A 202 17.46 -6.66 12.06
N PRO A 203 18.40 -7.24 12.86
CA PRO A 203 18.87 -8.61 12.65
C PRO A 203 17.71 -9.59 12.86
N GLY A 204 17.65 -10.64 12.05
CA GLY A 204 16.68 -11.70 12.25
C GLY A 204 17.07 -12.55 13.46
N THR A 205 16.41 -12.32 14.57
CA THR A 205 16.48 -13.19 15.76
C THR A 205 15.23 -14.03 15.93
N ASP A 206 14.14 -13.65 15.28
CA ASP A 206 12.85 -14.32 15.32
C ASP A 206 12.30 -14.48 13.90
N ASN A 207 11.86 -15.67 13.53
CA ASN A 207 11.35 -16.04 12.21
C ASN A 207 9.98 -15.43 11.86
N VAL A 208 9.56 -14.38 12.54
CA VAL A 208 8.21 -13.78 12.44
C VAL A 208 8.22 -12.47 11.64
N LEU A 209 9.38 -11.86 11.41
CA LEU A 209 9.46 -10.54 10.79
C LEU A 209 9.66 -10.62 9.28
N TYR A 210 9.09 -9.65 8.55
CA TYR A 210 9.19 -9.56 7.10
C TYR A 210 10.64 -9.25 6.67
N PRO A 211 11.29 -10.10 5.82
CA PRO A 211 12.61 -9.85 5.28
C PRO A 211 12.56 -8.69 4.28
N VAL A 212 13.43 -7.70 4.43
CA VAL A 212 13.46 -6.52 3.55
C VAL A 212 14.69 -6.46 2.66
N GLY A 213 15.70 -7.31 2.91
CA GLY A 213 16.91 -7.34 2.12
C GLY A 213 18.08 -8.03 2.79
N GLN A 214 19.30 -7.75 2.31
CA GLN A 214 20.55 -8.32 2.82
C GLN A 214 21.53 -7.22 3.20
N VAL A 215 22.22 -7.39 4.31
CA VAL A 215 23.22 -6.45 4.82
C VAL A 215 24.48 -6.49 3.95
N MET A 216 24.83 -5.36 3.32
CA MET A 216 26.01 -5.21 2.46
C MET A 216 27.22 -4.67 3.22
N ALA A 217 26.99 -3.70 4.10
CA ALA A 217 28.04 -3.03 4.87
C ALA A 217 27.50 -2.49 6.20
N GLY A 218 28.32 -2.48 7.21
CA GLY A 218 28.07 -2.04 8.60
C GLY A 218 29.25 -2.47 9.47
N PRO A 219 29.29 -2.25 10.78
CA PRO A 219 28.27 -1.71 11.68
C PRO A 219 28.44 -0.19 11.86
N VAL A 220 27.47 0.55 11.44
CA VAL A 220 27.34 2.00 11.60
C VAL A 220 25.91 2.35 11.93
N THR A 221 25.62 3.58 12.29
CA THR A 221 24.28 4.05 12.64
C THR A 221 23.25 3.81 11.55
N GLN A 222 23.68 3.85 10.28
CA GLN A 222 22.87 3.51 9.12
C GLN A 222 23.64 2.56 8.21
N PRO A 223 23.54 1.25 8.43
CA PRO A 223 24.19 0.26 7.57
C PRO A 223 23.59 0.28 6.16
N MET A 224 24.39 -0.17 5.20
CA MET A 224 23.95 -0.37 3.83
C MET A 224 23.25 -1.73 3.71
N VAL A 225 22.01 -1.71 3.28
CA VAL A 225 21.21 -2.90 3.01
C VAL A 225 20.86 -2.93 1.54
N TRP A 226 21.06 -4.06 0.88
CA TRP A 226 20.47 -4.31 -0.43
C TRP A 226 19.01 -4.65 -0.23
N LEU A 227 18.12 -3.73 -0.55
CA LEU A 227 16.68 -3.92 -0.45
C LEU A 227 16.17 -4.88 -1.53
N ASN A 228 15.16 -5.64 -1.18
CA ASN A 228 14.37 -6.49 -2.09
C ASN A 228 12.93 -6.55 -1.56
N ILE A 229 12.18 -5.49 -1.82
CA ILE A 229 10.79 -5.28 -1.34
C ILE A 229 9.87 -5.35 -2.57
N GLY A 230 9.01 -6.36 -2.65
CA GLY A 230 8.00 -6.51 -3.71
C GLY A 230 8.48 -7.27 -4.93
#